data_0343e651ff27ed870ae44cee02b34348
#
_entry.id   0343e651ff27ed870ae44cee02b34348
#
_cell.length_a   1.000
_cell.length_b   1.000
_cell.length_c   1.000
_cell.angle_alpha   90.00
_cell.angle_beta   90.00
_cell.angle_gamma   90.00
#
_symmetry.space_group_name_H-M   'P 1'
#
loop_
_entity.id
_entity.type
_entity.pdbx_description
1 polymer ?
#
loop_
_entity_poly.entity_id
_entity_poly.type
_entity_poly.pdbx_seq_one_letter_code
_entity_poly.pdbx_strand_id
1 'polypeptide(L)'
;MESLTSASSTSTLLSLRSQFSKPRTPSVGFTHRVKPKLEVRCVLEAMNNAGAAAENDKEVKLWGGRFEESVTDLVERFTESISFDKELYKQDIMGSRAHASMLAKQGLMSMSDRDSILQGLDEIERSIENGEFVWRTDREDVHMNIEAALTDKIGEPAKKLHTARSRNDQATTDFRLWCRDAIDKIVARIRHLQVSMVILALKNEGLIVPGYTHLQRAQPVLLQHLLLAYVEQLERDAGRLLDCRARQNFSPLGACALAGTGLPIDRLMTSDALGFTAPMRNSIDAVSDRDFVLELLSANSITAVHLSRLGEEWVLWASEEFGFITPSDCVSTGSSIMPQKKNPDPMELVRGKSARVIGDLVTLLTLCKGLPLAYNRDLQEDKEPAFDSVKTILGMLEVSAEFAQNITFNQERIRKALPAGHLDATTLADYLVNKVSRVF
;
A
#
# COMPACT_ATOMS: atom_id res chain seq x y z
N MET A 1 -7.71 -11.52 60.53
CA MET A 1 -8.80 -12.06 61.32
C MET A 1 -9.92 -12.28 60.36
N GLU A 2 -10.07 -13.47 60.18
CA GLU A 2 -11.16 -14.46 60.01
C GLU A 2 -11.71 -14.47 58.57
N SER A 3 -11.50 -15.46 57.87
CA SER A 3 -11.71 -16.94 57.84
C SER A 3 -12.99 -17.30 57.09
N LEU A 4 -12.76 -18.01 55.95
CA LEU A 4 -13.39 -19.27 55.55
C LEU A 4 -14.93 -19.36 55.54
N THR A 5 -15.52 -19.72 54.40
CA THR A 5 -15.93 -21.12 54.21
C THR A 5 -16.38 -21.40 52.77
N SER A 6 -15.97 -22.58 52.31
CA SER A 6 -16.35 -23.29 51.11
C SER A 6 -17.77 -23.84 51.17
N ALA A 7 -18.41 -23.97 49.98
CA ALA A 7 -19.44 -24.97 49.81
C ALA A 7 -19.42 -25.49 48.35
N SER A 8 -19.07 -26.76 48.25
CA SER A 8 -19.25 -27.62 47.08
C SER A 8 -20.70 -28.12 47.00
N SER A 9 -21.25 -28.27 45.82
CA SER A 9 -22.31 -29.27 45.57
C SER A 9 -22.39 -29.65 44.09
N THR A 10 -21.91 -30.80 43.85
CA THR A 10 -22.31 -31.98 43.07
C THR A 10 -23.53 -31.90 42.14
N SER A 11 -23.23 -32.21 40.89
CA SER A 11 -23.90 -33.03 39.87
C SER A 11 -25.42 -33.33 39.96
N THR A 12 -26.10 -33.16 38.86
CA THR A 12 -27.11 -34.11 38.39
C THR A 12 -27.17 -34.13 36.86
N LEU A 13 -26.76 -35.22 36.26
CA LEU A 13 -27.00 -35.60 34.87
C LEU A 13 -28.48 -36.01 34.73
N LEU A 14 -29.18 -35.41 33.81
CA LEU A 14 -30.44 -35.94 33.30
C LEU A 14 -30.35 -36.08 31.77
N SER A 15 -30.36 -37.38 31.38
CA SER A 15 -30.48 -37.85 30.00
C SER A 15 -31.86 -37.59 29.46
N LEU A 16 -31.94 -36.92 28.30
CA LEU A 16 -33.11 -36.97 27.44
C LEU A 16 -32.71 -37.48 26.06
N ARG A 17 -32.97 -38.79 25.85
CA ARG A 17 -33.06 -39.38 24.53
C ARG A 17 -34.37 -38.94 23.91
N SER A 18 -34.35 -38.23 22.78
CA SER A 18 -35.50 -38.14 21.86
C SER A 18 -35.12 -38.68 20.50
N GLN A 19 -35.93 -39.59 20.08
CA GLN A 19 -35.93 -40.27 18.81
C GLN A 19 -36.18 -39.28 17.68
N PHE A 20 -35.28 -39.26 16.66
CA PHE A 20 -35.63 -38.73 15.34
C PHE A 20 -35.35 -39.80 14.29
N SER A 21 -36.41 -40.17 13.60
CA SER A 21 -36.43 -41.08 12.48
C SER A 21 -35.71 -40.52 11.26
N LYS A 22 -34.91 -41.38 10.62
CA LYS A 22 -34.21 -41.09 9.36
C LYS A 22 -35.19 -40.99 8.19
N PRO A 23 -35.10 -39.98 7.31
CA PRO A 23 -35.76 -40.07 6.01
C PRO A 23 -34.95 -40.95 5.05
N ARG A 24 -35.65 -41.84 4.35
CA ARG A 24 -35.14 -42.68 3.27
C ARG A 24 -34.82 -41.81 2.05
N THR A 25 -33.57 -41.85 1.57
CA THR A 25 -33.20 -41.36 0.24
C THR A 25 -33.31 -42.47 -0.80
N PRO A 26 -33.83 -42.22 -2.00
CA PRO A 26 -33.84 -43.21 -3.08
C PRO A 26 -32.43 -43.32 -3.69
N SER A 27 -31.96 -44.55 -3.81
CA SER A 27 -30.73 -44.91 -4.50
C SER A 27 -30.95 -44.81 -6.02
N VAL A 28 -30.31 -43.81 -6.66
CA VAL A 28 -30.06 -43.83 -8.10
C VAL A 28 -28.65 -44.34 -8.32
N GLY A 29 -28.57 -45.57 -8.81
CA GLY A 29 -27.31 -46.18 -9.19
C GLY A 29 -26.75 -45.56 -10.47
N PHE A 30 -25.61 -44.90 -10.40
CA PHE A 30 -24.77 -44.62 -11.55
C PHE A 30 -23.46 -45.36 -11.38
N THR A 31 -23.36 -46.52 -12.04
CA THR A 31 -22.08 -47.23 -12.23
C THR A 31 -21.34 -46.62 -13.40
N HIS A 32 -20.40 -45.71 -13.12
CA HIS A 32 -19.28 -45.45 -14.00
C HIS A 32 -17.98 -45.67 -13.22
N ARG A 33 -17.42 -46.88 -13.37
CA ARG A 33 -16.03 -47.18 -13.00
C ARG A 33 -15.10 -46.47 -13.97
N VAL A 34 -14.65 -45.24 -13.63
CA VAL A 34 -13.49 -44.61 -14.26
C VAL A 34 -12.23 -45.27 -13.70
N LYS A 35 -11.42 -45.87 -14.56
CA LYS A 35 -10.17 -46.51 -14.20
C LYS A 35 -9.09 -45.46 -13.91
N PRO A 36 -8.56 -45.30 -12.69
CA PRO A 36 -7.61 -44.23 -12.35
C PRO A 36 -6.19 -44.42 -12.93
N LYS A 37 -5.94 -45.49 -13.69
CA LYS A 37 -4.61 -45.80 -14.24
C LYS A 37 -4.23 -45.02 -15.52
N LEU A 38 -5.20 -44.37 -16.21
CA LEU A 38 -4.89 -43.72 -17.49
C LEU A 38 -4.43 -42.26 -17.29
N GLU A 39 -4.96 -41.54 -16.30
CA GLU A 39 -4.58 -40.16 -16.02
C GLU A 39 -3.15 -40.01 -15.48
N VAL A 40 -2.74 -40.90 -14.59
CA VAL A 40 -1.38 -40.86 -14.01
C VAL A 40 -0.31 -41.12 -15.07
N ARG A 41 -0.61 -41.96 -16.06
CA ARG A 41 0.35 -42.26 -17.14
C ARG A 41 0.51 -41.08 -18.12
N CYS A 42 -0.55 -40.38 -18.47
CA CYS A 42 -0.47 -39.18 -19.28
C CYS A 42 0.27 -38.02 -18.59
N VAL A 43 0.13 -37.88 -17.26
CA VAL A 43 0.85 -36.86 -16.48
C VAL A 43 2.35 -37.23 -16.40
N LEU A 44 2.69 -38.49 -16.17
CA LEU A 44 4.09 -38.96 -16.15
C LEU A 44 4.76 -38.86 -17.55
N GLU A 45 4.05 -39.18 -18.64
CA GLU A 45 4.56 -39.01 -20.01
C GLU A 45 4.72 -37.56 -20.38
N ALA A 46 3.81 -36.66 -19.93
CA ALA A 46 3.93 -35.20 -20.09
C ALA A 46 5.12 -34.63 -19.30
N MET A 47 5.36 -35.12 -18.06
CA MET A 47 6.51 -34.72 -17.25
C MET A 47 7.85 -35.20 -17.82
N ASN A 48 7.90 -36.40 -18.41
CA ASN A 48 9.12 -36.91 -19.03
C ASN A 48 9.42 -36.25 -20.39
N ASN A 49 8.41 -35.81 -21.13
CA ASN A 49 8.60 -35.06 -22.38
C ASN A 49 8.93 -33.58 -22.17
N ALA A 50 8.59 -33.00 -21.01
CA ALA A 50 8.99 -31.65 -20.64
C ALA A 50 10.48 -31.55 -20.22
N GLY A 51 11.10 -32.69 -19.84
CA GLY A 51 12.50 -32.74 -19.42
C GLY A 51 13.51 -32.91 -20.57
N ALA A 52 13.05 -33.09 -21.82
CA ALA A 52 13.92 -33.43 -22.95
C ALA A 52 14.06 -32.32 -24.02
N ALA A 53 13.60 -31.12 -23.74
CA ALA A 53 13.72 -30.01 -24.69
C ALA A 53 14.09 -28.73 -23.94
N ALA A 54 15.37 -28.49 -23.78
CA ALA A 54 16.11 -27.22 -23.82
C ALA A 54 17.39 -27.30 -22.97
N GLU A 55 18.43 -27.92 -23.50
CA GLU A 55 19.80 -27.43 -23.27
C GLU A 55 19.91 -26.10 -24.03
N ASN A 56 19.38 -25.03 -23.46
CA ASN A 56 19.70 -23.67 -23.84
C ASN A 56 20.73 -23.15 -22.85
N ASP A 57 21.81 -22.53 -23.36
CA ASP A 57 22.79 -21.75 -22.62
C ASP A 57 22.10 -20.72 -21.72
N LYS A 58 21.66 -21.15 -20.53
CA LYS A 58 21.16 -20.20 -19.52
C LYS A 58 22.37 -19.46 -18.97
N GLU A 59 22.27 -18.13 -18.98
CA GLU A 59 23.26 -17.22 -18.40
C GLU A 59 23.56 -17.64 -16.95
N VAL A 60 24.86 -17.82 -16.60
CA VAL A 60 25.26 -18.24 -15.25
C VAL A 60 24.90 -17.15 -14.27
N LYS A 61 23.96 -17.42 -13.36
CA LYS A 61 23.55 -16.47 -12.34
C LYS A 61 24.72 -16.13 -11.41
N LEU A 62 24.80 -14.89 -10.95
CA LEU A 62 25.85 -14.37 -10.05
C LEU A 62 26.04 -15.21 -8.78
N TRP A 63 25.00 -15.92 -8.32
CA TRP A 63 25.01 -16.80 -7.15
C TRP A 63 25.20 -18.28 -7.49
N GLY A 64 25.41 -18.62 -8.76
CA GLY A 64 25.47 -20.00 -9.28
C GLY A 64 26.71 -20.83 -8.92
N GLY A 65 27.71 -20.27 -8.22
CA GLY A 65 29.04 -20.87 -8.04
C GLY A 65 29.11 -22.23 -7.27
N ARG A 66 28.00 -22.69 -6.65
CA ARG A 66 27.92 -24.00 -5.96
C ARG A 66 26.91 -24.95 -6.60
N PHE A 67 26.23 -24.51 -7.67
CA PHE A 67 25.16 -25.28 -8.30
C PHE A 67 25.72 -26.03 -9.53
N GLU A 68 25.41 -27.31 -9.60
CA GLU A 68 25.78 -28.21 -10.71
C GLU A 68 24.69 -28.21 -11.80
N GLU A 69 23.45 -27.78 -11.45
CA GLU A 69 22.30 -27.74 -12.35
C GLU A 69 21.66 -26.34 -12.35
N SER A 70 21.09 -25.96 -13.48
CA SER A 70 20.31 -24.72 -13.61
C SER A 70 18.94 -24.85 -12.93
N VAL A 71 18.41 -23.74 -12.44
CA VAL A 71 17.05 -23.66 -11.88
C VAL A 71 16.01 -23.91 -12.99
N THR A 72 14.93 -24.61 -12.67
CA THR A 72 13.85 -24.89 -13.64
C THR A 72 13.06 -23.61 -13.95
N ASP A 73 12.50 -23.52 -15.15
CA ASP A 73 11.66 -22.38 -15.57
C ASP A 73 10.46 -22.13 -14.64
N LEU A 74 9.93 -23.19 -14.01
CA LEU A 74 8.85 -23.06 -13.03
C LEU A 74 9.32 -22.32 -11.78
N VAL A 75 10.49 -22.68 -11.26
CA VAL A 75 11.08 -22.01 -10.08
C VAL A 75 11.48 -20.58 -10.42
N GLU A 76 12.06 -20.33 -11.59
CA GLU A 76 12.39 -18.96 -12.03
C GLU A 76 11.16 -18.05 -12.06
N ARG A 77 10.06 -18.51 -12.69
CA ARG A 77 8.80 -17.74 -12.72
C ARG A 77 8.13 -17.58 -11.36
N PHE A 78 8.38 -18.50 -10.42
CA PHE A 78 7.80 -18.41 -9.07
C PHE A 78 8.61 -17.49 -8.15
N THR A 79 9.91 -17.37 -8.38
CA THR A 79 10.82 -16.62 -7.50
C THR A 79 11.21 -15.25 -8.03
N GLU A 80 10.87 -14.93 -9.28
CA GLU A 80 11.14 -13.62 -9.85
C GLU A 80 10.31 -12.52 -9.17
N SER A 81 10.85 -11.32 -9.13
CA SER A 81 10.16 -10.13 -8.62
C SER A 81 10.13 -8.97 -9.63
N ILE A 82 10.79 -9.15 -10.79
CA ILE A 82 10.87 -8.09 -11.82
C ILE A 82 9.50 -7.66 -12.33
N SER A 83 8.49 -8.52 -12.27
CA SER A 83 7.10 -8.20 -12.66
C SER A 83 6.55 -7.00 -11.91
N PHE A 84 6.95 -6.79 -10.65
CA PHE A 84 6.49 -5.68 -9.80
C PHE A 84 7.63 -4.77 -9.32
N ASP A 85 8.83 -5.28 -8.97
CA ASP A 85 9.88 -4.49 -8.34
C ASP A 85 10.63 -3.54 -9.31
N LYS A 86 10.39 -3.66 -10.61
CA LYS A 86 10.83 -2.68 -11.61
C LYS A 86 10.42 -1.24 -11.28
N GLU A 87 9.42 -1.03 -10.43
CA GLU A 87 9.04 0.30 -9.94
C GLU A 87 10.14 0.97 -9.13
N LEU A 88 11.13 0.20 -8.63
CA LEU A 88 12.27 0.69 -7.84
C LEU A 88 13.47 1.14 -8.68
N TYR A 89 13.41 1.11 -10.01
CA TYR A 89 14.58 1.35 -10.87
C TYR A 89 15.28 2.69 -10.60
N LYS A 90 14.52 3.75 -10.31
CA LYS A 90 15.09 5.08 -10.00
C LYS A 90 15.91 5.06 -8.73
N GLN A 91 15.38 4.40 -7.71
CA GLN A 91 16.01 4.29 -6.41
C GLN A 91 17.27 3.40 -6.48
N ASP A 92 17.21 2.28 -7.22
CA ASP A 92 18.37 1.42 -7.47
C ASP A 92 19.50 2.15 -8.19
N ILE A 93 19.19 2.88 -9.27
CA ILE A 93 20.17 3.68 -10.01
C ILE A 93 20.75 4.77 -9.12
N MET A 94 19.93 5.47 -8.33
CA MET A 94 20.39 6.50 -7.40
C MET A 94 21.31 5.93 -6.32
N GLY A 95 20.92 4.79 -5.72
CA GLY A 95 21.74 4.05 -4.74
C GLY A 95 23.07 3.59 -5.34
N SER A 96 23.05 3.06 -6.56
CA SER A 96 24.23 2.60 -7.28
C SER A 96 25.19 3.73 -7.63
N ARG A 97 24.70 4.91 -8.02
CA ARG A 97 25.53 6.11 -8.26
C ARG A 97 26.24 6.57 -6.97
N ALA A 98 25.52 6.62 -5.86
CA ALA A 98 26.07 6.99 -4.57
C ALA A 98 27.15 6.00 -4.11
N HIS A 99 26.88 4.71 -4.27
CA HIS A 99 27.79 3.63 -3.91
C HIS A 99 29.07 3.64 -4.76
N ALA A 100 28.98 3.74 -6.10
CA ALA A 100 30.12 3.83 -6.99
C ALA A 100 31.01 5.05 -6.65
N SER A 101 30.39 6.19 -6.38
CA SER A 101 31.10 7.42 -6.00
C SER A 101 31.87 7.25 -4.69
N MET A 102 31.28 6.58 -3.70
CA MET A 102 31.89 6.25 -2.42
C MET A 102 33.07 5.27 -2.62
N LEU A 103 32.88 4.19 -3.38
CA LEU A 103 33.95 3.21 -3.65
C LEU A 103 35.18 3.88 -4.28
N ALA A 104 34.98 4.76 -5.26
CA ALA A 104 36.07 5.50 -5.89
C ALA A 104 36.75 6.45 -4.91
N LYS A 105 36.00 7.15 -4.07
CA LYS A 105 36.56 8.05 -3.05
C LYS A 105 37.39 7.31 -2.01
N GLN A 106 37.00 6.10 -1.65
CA GLN A 106 37.70 5.23 -0.71
C GLN A 106 38.88 4.45 -1.35
N GLY A 107 39.08 4.61 -2.66
CA GLY A 107 40.18 3.92 -3.36
C GLY A 107 39.89 2.42 -3.63
N LEU A 108 38.65 1.98 -3.46
CA LEU A 108 38.19 0.61 -3.76
C LEU A 108 37.86 0.41 -5.25
N MET A 109 37.79 1.49 -5.98
CA MET A 109 37.52 1.55 -7.41
C MET A 109 38.27 2.71 -8.05
N SER A 110 38.69 2.59 -9.31
CA SER A 110 39.30 3.71 -10.01
C SER A 110 38.28 4.80 -10.36
N MET A 111 38.74 6.05 -10.49
CA MET A 111 37.85 7.14 -10.93
C MET A 111 37.32 6.90 -12.35
N SER A 112 38.12 6.28 -13.24
CA SER A 112 37.71 5.93 -14.58
C SER A 112 36.58 4.88 -14.60
N ASP A 113 36.66 3.83 -13.76
CA ASP A 113 35.60 2.83 -13.63
C ASP A 113 34.31 3.47 -13.10
N ARG A 114 34.43 4.33 -12.07
CA ARG A 114 33.28 5.10 -11.56
C ARG A 114 32.61 5.91 -12.66
N ASP A 115 33.37 6.68 -13.44
CA ASP A 115 32.80 7.54 -14.49
C ASP A 115 32.09 6.71 -15.57
N SER A 116 32.67 5.56 -15.93
CA SER A 116 32.02 4.61 -16.87
C SER A 116 30.72 4.06 -16.28
N ILE A 117 30.68 3.71 -14.99
CA ILE A 117 29.48 3.23 -14.31
C ILE A 117 28.40 4.32 -14.28
N LEU A 118 28.75 5.56 -13.90
CA LEU A 118 27.78 6.65 -13.87
C LEU A 118 27.16 6.92 -15.24
N GLN A 119 28.01 6.97 -16.29
CA GLN A 119 27.51 7.15 -17.66
C GLN A 119 26.62 5.98 -18.09
N GLY A 120 27.00 4.74 -17.82
CA GLY A 120 26.20 3.56 -18.15
C GLY A 120 24.84 3.55 -17.46
N LEU A 121 24.80 3.95 -16.17
CA LEU A 121 23.56 4.09 -15.41
C LEU A 121 22.66 5.20 -15.96
N ASP A 122 23.21 6.33 -16.41
CA ASP A 122 22.45 7.42 -17.04
C ASP A 122 21.83 6.99 -18.39
N GLU A 123 22.52 6.14 -19.14
CA GLU A 123 22.00 5.59 -20.39
C GLU A 123 20.87 4.56 -20.12
N ILE A 124 21.04 3.72 -19.09
CA ILE A 124 20.02 2.75 -18.70
C ILE A 124 18.76 3.47 -18.21
N GLU A 125 18.89 4.48 -17.34
CA GLU A 125 17.76 5.27 -16.85
C GLU A 125 16.96 5.89 -18.01
N ARG A 126 17.65 6.52 -18.96
CA ARG A 126 17.00 7.07 -20.17
C ARG A 126 16.29 6.01 -21.00
N SER A 127 16.90 4.83 -21.19
CA SER A 127 16.29 3.72 -21.92
C SER A 127 15.01 3.22 -21.22
N ILE A 128 14.99 3.17 -19.87
CA ILE A 128 13.80 2.80 -19.10
C ILE A 128 12.71 3.88 -19.24
N GLU A 129 13.08 5.15 -19.10
CA GLU A 129 12.14 6.27 -19.22
C GLU A 129 11.51 6.40 -20.60
N ASN A 130 12.27 6.07 -21.64
CA ASN A 130 11.77 6.02 -23.03
C ASN A 130 10.93 4.76 -23.34
N GLY A 131 10.88 3.78 -22.44
CA GLY A 131 10.19 2.51 -22.68
C GLY A 131 10.93 1.56 -23.62
N GLU A 132 12.23 1.77 -23.82
CA GLU A 132 13.11 0.97 -24.72
C GLU A 132 13.79 -0.17 -23.96
N PHE A 133 13.82 -0.14 -22.64
CA PHE A 133 14.48 -1.14 -21.80
C PHE A 133 13.66 -2.42 -21.73
N VAL A 134 14.29 -3.56 -22.02
CA VAL A 134 13.65 -4.88 -21.97
C VAL A 134 13.92 -5.53 -20.62
N TRP A 135 12.88 -5.65 -19.80
CA TRP A 135 12.91 -6.39 -18.56
C TRP A 135 12.88 -7.90 -18.82
N ARG A 136 13.80 -8.64 -18.19
CA ARG A 136 13.94 -10.09 -18.35
C ARG A 136 13.63 -10.81 -17.05
N THR A 137 12.73 -11.79 -17.09
CA THR A 137 12.34 -12.61 -15.92
C THR A 137 13.43 -13.57 -15.48
N ASP A 138 14.26 -14.04 -16.40
CA ASP A 138 15.43 -14.89 -16.10
C ASP A 138 16.54 -14.13 -15.32
N ARG A 139 16.46 -12.80 -15.28
CA ARG A 139 17.29 -11.92 -14.45
C ARG A 139 16.63 -11.53 -13.12
N GLU A 140 15.65 -12.27 -12.68
CA GLU A 140 15.05 -12.32 -11.36
C GLU A 140 14.44 -11.01 -10.84
N ASP A 141 15.23 -9.96 -10.61
CA ASP A 141 14.84 -8.69 -9.98
C ASP A 141 15.31 -7.45 -10.76
N VAL A 142 14.83 -6.27 -10.35
CA VAL A 142 15.22 -4.99 -10.97
C VAL A 142 16.73 -4.77 -10.90
N HIS A 143 17.35 -5.14 -9.81
CA HIS A 143 18.77 -4.94 -9.56
C HIS A 143 19.63 -5.77 -10.52
N MET A 144 19.32 -7.07 -10.69
CA MET A 144 20.04 -7.94 -11.61
C MET A 144 19.82 -7.52 -13.08
N ASN A 145 18.62 -7.07 -13.42
CA ASN A 145 18.33 -6.52 -14.75
C ASN A 145 19.20 -5.31 -15.07
N ILE A 146 19.31 -4.36 -14.13
CA ILE A 146 20.15 -3.15 -14.30
C ILE A 146 21.64 -3.50 -14.29
N GLU A 147 22.08 -4.36 -13.38
CA GLU A 147 23.49 -4.78 -13.26
C GLU A 147 23.97 -5.54 -14.51
N ALA A 148 23.14 -6.43 -15.04
CA ALA A 148 23.47 -7.14 -16.29
C ALA A 148 23.47 -6.18 -17.49
N ALA A 149 22.49 -5.29 -17.63
CA ALA A 149 22.48 -4.29 -18.69
C ALA A 149 23.69 -3.34 -18.60
N LEU A 150 24.12 -3.00 -17.39
CA LEU A 150 25.34 -2.22 -17.18
C LEU A 150 26.57 -3.02 -17.64
N THR A 151 26.64 -4.30 -17.28
CA THR A 151 27.75 -5.19 -17.70
C THR A 151 27.79 -5.34 -19.21
N ASP A 152 26.64 -5.50 -19.86
CA ASP A 152 26.53 -5.58 -21.33
C ASP A 152 27.07 -4.30 -22.01
N LYS A 153 26.89 -3.14 -21.37
CA LYS A 153 27.33 -1.83 -21.91
C LYS A 153 28.79 -1.50 -21.70
N ILE A 154 29.31 -1.71 -20.47
CA ILE A 154 30.64 -1.22 -20.08
C ILE A 154 31.61 -2.32 -19.68
N GLY A 155 31.19 -3.58 -19.64
CA GLY A 155 32.03 -4.75 -19.34
C GLY A 155 32.55 -4.80 -17.90
N GLU A 156 33.85 -5.11 -17.73
CA GLU A 156 34.48 -5.35 -16.42
C GLU A 156 34.29 -4.24 -15.37
N PRO A 157 34.28 -2.94 -15.69
CA PRO A 157 33.98 -1.91 -14.68
C PRO A 157 32.64 -2.13 -13.93
N ALA A 158 31.60 -2.61 -14.62
CA ALA A 158 30.27 -2.86 -14.03
C ALA A 158 30.32 -3.85 -12.87
N LYS A 159 31.11 -4.92 -13.00
CA LYS A 159 31.25 -5.97 -11.98
C LYS A 159 31.80 -5.44 -10.64
N LYS A 160 32.55 -4.34 -10.68
CA LYS A 160 33.09 -3.70 -9.46
C LYS A 160 32.03 -2.98 -8.64
N LEU A 161 30.87 -2.67 -9.23
CA LEU A 161 29.78 -1.97 -8.54
C LEU A 161 29.22 -2.76 -7.35
N HIS A 162 29.30 -4.10 -7.38
CA HIS A 162 28.83 -4.95 -6.29
C HIS A 162 29.82 -5.05 -5.10
N THR A 163 31.01 -4.46 -5.20
CA THR A 163 32.01 -4.47 -4.12
C THR A 163 31.44 -3.87 -2.84
N ALA A 164 31.58 -4.58 -1.71
CA ALA A 164 31.09 -4.17 -0.38
C ALA A 164 29.57 -3.87 -0.33
N ARG A 165 28.77 -4.55 -1.16
CA ARG A 165 27.31 -4.45 -1.20
C ARG A 165 26.71 -5.85 -1.26
N SER A 166 25.54 -6.02 -0.65
CA SER A 166 24.68 -7.19 -0.79
C SER A 166 23.36 -6.78 -1.41
N ARG A 167 22.64 -7.72 -2.03
CA ARG A 167 21.27 -7.50 -2.45
C ARG A 167 20.38 -7.08 -1.28
N ASN A 168 20.68 -7.55 -0.05
CA ASN A 168 19.89 -7.27 1.15
C ASN A 168 19.88 -5.79 1.52
N ASP A 169 21.07 -5.15 1.62
CA ASP A 169 21.15 -3.72 1.95
C ASP A 169 20.76 -2.84 0.75
N GLN A 170 21.06 -3.25 -0.46
CA GLN A 170 20.66 -2.57 -1.71
C GLN A 170 19.12 -2.48 -1.78
N ALA A 171 18.41 -3.61 -1.81
CA ALA A 171 16.96 -3.64 -1.95
C ALA A 171 16.24 -2.91 -0.81
N THR A 172 16.73 -3.01 0.44
CA THR A 172 16.15 -2.27 1.57
C THR A 172 16.38 -0.77 1.45
N THR A 173 17.53 -0.33 0.94
CA THR A 173 17.82 1.09 0.67
C THR A 173 16.85 1.65 -0.37
N ASP A 174 16.70 0.95 -1.48
CA ASP A 174 15.84 1.37 -2.58
C ASP A 174 14.37 1.44 -2.14
N PHE A 175 13.94 0.48 -1.36
CA PHE A 175 12.56 0.47 -0.85
C PHE A 175 12.29 1.60 0.14
N ARG A 176 13.26 1.95 1.01
CA ARG A 176 13.14 3.14 1.88
C ARG A 176 13.09 4.45 1.08
N LEU A 177 13.91 4.57 0.04
CA LEU A 177 13.89 5.73 -0.85
C LEU A 177 12.53 5.84 -1.57
N TRP A 178 12.01 4.73 -2.07
CA TRP A 178 10.69 4.68 -2.72
C TRP A 178 9.56 5.05 -1.75
N CYS A 179 9.56 4.52 -0.52
CA CYS A 179 8.58 4.88 0.51
C CYS A 179 8.64 6.37 0.85
N ARG A 180 9.83 6.96 0.90
CA ARG A 180 10.01 8.39 1.11
C ARG A 180 9.35 9.23 0.00
N ASP A 181 9.61 8.86 -1.25
CA ASP A 181 9.00 9.51 -2.42
C ASP A 181 7.47 9.31 -2.46
N ALA A 182 6.99 8.14 -2.07
CA ALA A 182 5.57 7.84 -1.98
C ALA A 182 4.88 8.71 -0.93
N ILE A 183 5.48 8.88 0.26
CA ILE A 183 4.96 9.77 1.31
C ILE A 183 4.84 11.20 0.80
N ASP A 184 5.89 11.72 0.15
CA ASP A 184 5.89 13.08 -0.38
C ASP A 184 4.76 13.30 -1.40
N LYS A 185 4.51 12.32 -2.27
CA LYS A 185 3.39 12.33 -3.23
C LYS A 185 2.03 12.28 -2.53
N ILE A 186 1.86 11.41 -1.54
CA ILE A 186 0.58 11.29 -0.80
C ILE A 186 0.28 12.58 -0.05
N VAL A 187 1.25 13.16 0.65
CA VAL A 187 1.09 14.44 1.36
C VAL A 187 0.69 15.56 0.39
N ALA A 188 1.32 15.62 -0.80
CA ALA A 188 0.93 16.60 -1.82
C ALA A 188 -0.53 16.41 -2.29
N ARG A 189 -1.01 15.18 -2.45
CA ARG A 189 -2.41 14.89 -2.82
C ARG A 189 -3.38 15.19 -1.67
N ILE A 190 -3.00 14.94 -0.42
CA ILE A 190 -3.77 15.37 0.75
C ILE A 190 -3.95 16.89 0.72
N ARG A 191 -2.89 17.67 0.52
CA ARG A 191 -2.94 19.12 0.42
C ARG A 191 -3.85 19.58 -0.73
N HIS A 192 -3.80 18.91 -1.87
CA HIS A 192 -4.70 19.22 -3.00
C HIS A 192 -6.18 19.00 -2.62
N LEU A 193 -6.52 17.90 -1.96
CA LEU A 193 -7.89 17.65 -1.49
C LEU A 193 -8.32 18.70 -0.44
N GLN A 194 -7.44 19.05 0.52
CA GLN A 194 -7.74 20.11 1.50
C GLN A 194 -8.05 21.44 0.81
N VAL A 195 -7.25 21.85 -0.18
CA VAL A 195 -7.50 23.07 -0.96
C VAL A 195 -8.83 23.00 -1.70
N SER A 196 -9.17 21.87 -2.30
CA SER A 196 -10.45 21.65 -2.98
C SER A 196 -11.64 21.82 -2.03
N MET A 197 -11.54 21.28 -0.80
CA MET A 197 -12.55 21.43 0.25
C MET A 197 -12.71 22.88 0.71
N VAL A 198 -11.61 23.60 0.87
CA VAL A 198 -11.64 25.03 1.26
C VAL A 198 -12.26 25.88 0.15
N ILE A 199 -11.93 25.64 -1.12
CA ILE A 199 -12.54 26.34 -2.25
C ILE A 199 -14.04 26.06 -2.32
N LEU A 200 -14.46 24.79 -2.12
CA LEU A 200 -15.86 24.40 -2.07
C LEU A 200 -16.60 25.12 -0.92
N ALA A 201 -15.98 25.21 0.25
CA ALA A 201 -16.50 25.93 1.40
C ALA A 201 -16.71 27.43 1.10
N LEU A 202 -15.73 28.08 0.48
CA LEU A 202 -15.81 29.51 0.10
C LEU A 202 -16.89 29.77 -0.96
N LYS A 203 -17.04 28.90 -1.95
CA LYS A 203 -18.11 29.02 -2.97
C LYS A 203 -19.52 28.93 -2.39
N ASN A 204 -19.67 28.37 -1.20
CA ASN A 204 -20.96 28.19 -0.52
C ASN A 204 -21.00 28.90 0.84
N GLU A 205 -20.39 30.08 0.92
CA GLU A 205 -20.32 30.86 2.15
C GLU A 205 -21.71 31.15 2.73
N GLY A 206 -21.87 30.92 4.03
CA GLY A 206 -23.11 31.16 4.76
C GLY A 206 -24.21 30.12 4.56
N LEU A 207 -23.96 29.05 3.75
CA LEU A 207 -24.94 27.97 3.60
C LEU A 207 -25.04 27.16 4.89
N ILE A 208 -26.25 27.12 5.45
CA ILE A 208 -26.59 26.30 6.62
C ILE A 208 -27.15 24.97 6.11
N VAL A 209 -26.66 23.88 6.66
CA VAL A 209 -27.09 22.50 6.39
C VAL A 209 -27.56 21.83 7.68
N PRO A 210 -28.43 20.81 7.61
CA PRO A 210 -28.75 20.02 8.78
C PRO A 210 -27.56 19.16 9.18
N GLY A 211 -27.13 19.26 10.42
CA GLY A 211 -26.18 18.33 11.04
C GLY A 211 -26.90 17.07 11.53
N TYR A 212 -26.22 15.95 11.48
CA TYR A 212 -26.76 14.62 11.82
C TYR A 212 -25.97 13.94 12.92
N THR A 213 -26.68 13.28 13.81
CA THR A 213 -26.18 12.23 14.70
C THR A 213 -27.11 11.01 14.58
N HIS A 214 -26.58 9.79 14.54
CA HIS A 214 -27.39 8.56 14.35
C HIS A 214 -28.28 8.60 13.08
N LEU A 215 -27.87 9.31 12.04
CA LEU A 215 -28.63 9.64 10.85
C LEU A 215 -29.97 10.36 11.16
N GLN A 216 -30.10 10.94 12.34
CA GLN A 216 -31.22 11.81 12.71
C GLN A 216 -30.76 13.27 12.67
N ARG A 217 -31.64 14.17 12.24
CA ARG A 217 -31.37 15.61 12.24
C ARG A 217 -31.16 16.10 13.67
N ALA A 218 -30.09 16.84 13.89
CA ALA A 218 -29.69 17.27 15.22
C ALA A 218 -29.67 18.80 15.35
N GLN A 219 -28.71 19.48 14.73
CA GLN A 219 -28.52 20.93 14.85
C GLN A 219 -28.20 21.55 13.47
N PRO A 220 -28.47 22.84 13.26
CA PRO A 220 -28.02 23.53 12.07
C PRO A 220 -26.50 23.72 12.11
N VAL A 221 -25.83 23.49 11.02
CA VAL A 221 -24.37 23.59 10.90
C VAL A 221 -24.02 24.41 9.65
N LEU A 222 -23.04 25.29 9.74
CA LEU A 222 -22.46 25.90 8.54
C LEU A 222 -21.78 24.82 7.69
N LEU A 223 -22.04 24.86 6.37
CA LEU A 223 -21.39 23.92 5.44
C LEU A 223 -19.87 24.01 5.52
N GLN A 224 -19.33 25.23 5.67
CA GLN A 224 -17.89 25.44 5.85
C GLN A 224 -17.36 24.67 7.06
N HIS A 225 -18.07 24.69 8.19
CA HIS A 225 -17.68 23.98 9.41
C HIS A 225 -17.63 22.46 9.17
N LEU A 226 -18.60 21.91 8.43
CA LEU A 226 -18.65 20.49 8.09
C LEU A 226 -17.49 20.09 7.15
N LEU A 227 -17.23 20.88 6.10
CA LEU A 227 -16.14 20.59 5.16
C LEU A 227 -14.76 20.71 5.84
N LEU A 228 -14.58 21.68 6.73
CA LEU A 228 -13.34 21.84 7.48
C LEU A 228 -13.08 20.70 8.47
N ALA A 229 -14.12 19.96 8.90
CA ALA A 229 -13.91 18.73 9.70
C ALA A 229 -13.10 17.67 8.93
N TYR A 230 -13.32 17.54 7.63
CA TYR A 230 -12.50 16.66 6.77
C TYR A 230 -11.08 17.22 6.57
N VAL A 231 -10.94 18.54 6.44
CA VAL A 231 -9.61 19.18 6.35
C VAL A 231 -8.78 18.87 7.60
N GLU A 232 -9.38 18.92 8.79
CA GLU A 232 -8.74 18.56 10.06
C GLU A 232 -8.34 17.07 10.13
N GLN A 233 -9.17 16.16 9.59
CA GLN A 233 -8.82 14.74 9.52
C GLN A 233 -7.60 14.53 8.61
N LEU A 234 -7.61 15.12 7.43
CA LEU A 234 -6.53 15.07 6.45
C LEU A 234 -5.23 15.70 6.96
N GLU A 235 -5.33 16.77 7.77
CA GLU A 235 -4.15 17.37 8.42
C GLU A 235 -3.45 16.37 9.36
N ARG A 236 -4.22 15.65 10.17
CA ARG A 236 -3.67 14.60 11.03
C ARG A 236 -3.07 13.44 10.23
N ASP A 237 -3.63 13.14 9.05
CA ASP A 237 -3.08 12.10 8.17
C ASP A 237 -1.76 12.53 7.56
N ALA A 238 -1.64 13.76 7.09
CA ALA A 238 -0.38 14.34 6.63
C ALA A 238 0.69 14.32 7.75
N GLY A 239 0.30 14.66 8.98
CA GLY A 239 1.20 14.59 10.15
C GLY A 239 1.74 13.18 10.39
N ARG A 240 0.88 12.14 10.36
CA ARG A 240 1.30 10.73 10.50
C ARG A 240 2.32 10.33 9.42
N LEU A 241 2.05 10.70 8.18
CA LEU A 241 2.95 10.41 7.06
C LEU A 241 4.30 11.10 7.20
N LEU A 242 4.33 12.37 7.63
CA LEU A 242 5.56 13.12 7.88
C LEU A 242 6.36 12.54 9.06
N ASP A 243 5.68 12.09 10.10
CA ASP A 243 6.31 11.39 11.22
C ASP A 243 6.94 10.06 10.78
N CYS A 244 6.21 9.27 9.98
CA CYS A 244 6.72 8.05 9.36
C CYS A 244 7.96 8.36 8.51
N ARG A 245 7.89 9.38 7.64
CA ARG A 245 9.00 9.83 6.80
C ARG A 245 10.25 10.15 7.60
N ALA A 246 10.11 10.83 8.72
CA ALA A 246 11.25 11.18 9.59
C ALA A 246 11.88 9.94 10.23
N ARG A 247 11.08 8.99 10.73
CA ARG A 247 11.60 7.76 11.36
C ARG A 247 12.26 6.82 10.37
N GLN A 248 11.77 6.71 9.14
CA GLN A 248 12.35 5.84 8.12
C GLN A 248 13.61 6.40 7.46
N ASN A 249 13.95 7.69 7.64
CA ASN A 249 15.01 8.36 6.88
C ASN A 249 16.42 8.03 7.38
N PHE A 250 16.71 6.72 7.51
CA PHE A 250 18.03 6.18 7.87
C PHE A 250 18.48 5.15 6.84
N SER A 251 19.77 5.26 6.41
CA SER A 251 20.34 4.45 5.34
C SER A 251 20.76 3.06 5.81
N PRO A 252 20.24 1.97 5.22
CA PRO A 252 20.76 0.62 5.46
C PRO A 252 22.04 0.32 4.70
N LEU A 253 22.38 1.08 3.65
CA LEU A 253 23.49 0.79 2.75
C LEU A 253 24.84 0.70 3.51
N GLY A 254 25.59 -0.36 3.19
CA GLY A 254 26.82 -0.72 3.89
C GLY A 254 26.63 -1.71 5.04
N ALA A 255 25.38 -2.11 5.34
CA ALA A 255 25.10 -3.26 6.22
C ALA A 255 25.46 -4.59 5.54
N CYS A 256 25.62 -4.59 4.23
CA CYS A 256 25.86 -5.76 3.40
C CYS A 256 24.80 -6.85 3.62
N ALA A 257 25.18 -8.14 3.72
CA ALA A 257 24.22 -9.21 3.94
C ALA A 257 23.51 -9.09 5.31
N LEU A 258 24.26 -8.76 6.38
CA LEU A 258 23.77 -8.50 7.74
C LEU A 258 24.87 -8.01 8.72
N ALA A 259 26.13 -8.25 8.44
CA ALA A 259 27.22 -8.04 9.41
C ALA A 259 28.18 -6.89 9.01
N GLY A 260 27.84 -6.14 7.98
CA GLY A 260 28.74 -5.14 7.42
C GLY A 260 29.86 -5.79 6.59
N THR A 261 30.95 -5.05 6.39
CA THR A 261 32.12 -5.48 5.61
C THR A 261 33.41 -5.06 6.27
N GLY A 262 34.48 -5.80 6.01
CA GLY A 262 35.85 -5.43 6.40
C GLY A 262 36.52 -4.39 5.48
N LEU A 263 35.86 -4.01 4.36
CA LEU A 263 36.39 -2.99 3.47
C LEU A 263 36.12 -1.58 4.04
N PRO A 264 37.03 -0.60 3.79
CA PRO A 264 36.92 0.74 4.37
C PRO A 264 35.90 1.61 3.63
N ILE A 265 34.61 1.22 3.66
CA ILE A 265 33.52 2.00 3.08
C ILE A 265 33.15 3.19 3.96
N ASP A 266 32.59 4.23 3.33
CA ASP A 266 32.08 5.42 4.02
C ASP A 266 30.55 5.46 3.94
N ARG A 267 29.89 4.96 4.99
CA ARG A 267 28.42 4.94 5.09
C ARG A 267 27.81 6.33 5.29
N LEU A 268 28.56 7.28 5.84
CA LEU A 268 28.07 8.66 5.96
C LEU A 268 28.00 9.30 4.58
N MET A 269 29.03 9.14 3.75
CA MET A 269 29.06 9.67 2.40
C MET A 269 27.86 9.16 1.56
N THR A 270 27.56 7.86 1.60
CA THR A 270 26.40 7.30 0.87
C THR A 270 25.08 7.77 1.45
N SER A 271 24.96 7.85 2.77
CA SER A 271 23.77 8.36 3.46
C SER A 271 23.47 9.81 3.07
N ASP A 272 24.48 10.69 3.09
CA ASP A 272 24.33 12.10 2.72
C ASP A 272 23.96 12.25 1.24
N ALA A 273 24.63 11.52 0.34
CA ALA A 273 24.36 11.56 -1.08
C ALA A 273 22.91 11.12 -1.44
N LEU A 274 22.32 10.25 -0.62
CA LEU A 274 20.95 9.77 -0.78
C LEU A 274 19.92 10.59 0.02
N GLY A 275 20.36 11.61 0.76
CA GLY A 275 19.49 12.48 1.56
C GLY A 275 18.87 11.80 2.77
N PHE A 276 19.52 10.76 3.30
CA PHE A 276 19.18 10.17 4.60
C PHE A 276 19.74 11.00 5.75
N THR A 277 19.13 10.90 6.92
CA THR A 277 19.57 11.59 8.13
C THR A 277 20.91 11.04 8.65
N ALA A 278 21.09 9.72 8.61
CA ALA A 278 22.31 9.01 9.00
C ALA A 278 22.22 7.53 8.56
N PRO A 279 23.35 6.79 8.60
CA PRO A 279 23.31 5.34 8.50
C PRO A 279 22.58 4.69 9.68
N MET A 280 21.88 3.57 9.44
CA MET A 280 21.32 2.75 10.51
C MET A 280 22.44 2.20 11.43
N ARG A 281 22.16 2.16 12.74
CA ARG A 281 23.16 1.87 13.76
C ARG A 281 23.52 0.38 13.87
N ASN A 282 22.56 -0.50 13.62
CA ASN A 282 22.73 -1.94 13.69
C ASN A 282 22.58 -2.55 12.31
N SER A 283 23.58 -3.27 11.82
CA SER A 283 23.60 -3.82 10.46
C SER A 283 22.64 -5.01 10.26
N ILE A 284 22.34 -5.75 11.32
CA ILE A 284 21.36 -6.85 11.25
C ILE A 284 19.96 -6.29 11.12
N ASP A 285 19.63 -5.30 11.94
CA ASP A 285 18.37 -4.58 11.90
C ASP A 285 18.17 -3.86 10.55
N ALA A 286 19.25 -3.26 10.01
CA ALA A 286 19.19 -2.51 8.76
C ALA A 286 18.66 -3.29 7.55
N VAL A 287 18.90 -4.60 7.49
CA VAL A 287 18.43 -5.46 6.40
C VAL A 287 17.16 -6.24 6.75
N SER A 288 16.78 -6.28 8.04
CA SER A 288 15.62 -6.99 8.57
C SER A 288 14.38 -6.10 8.73
N ASP A 289 14.59 -4.82 9.06
CA ASP A 289 13.52 -3.90 9.42
C ASP A 289 12.51 -3.67 8.29
N ARG A 290 11.24 -3.72 8.65
CA ARG A 290 10.10 -3.35 7.80
C ARG A 290 9.11 -2.43 8.52
N ASP A 291 9.48 -1.87 9.69
CA ASP A 291 8.63 -0.94 10.42
C ASP A 291 8.27 0.27 9.56
N PHE A 292 9.20 0.74 8.73
CA PHE A 292 9.00 1.89 7.86
C PHE A 292 7.85 1.70 6.86
N VAL A 293 7.66 0.52 6.32
CA VAL A 293 6.56 0.23 5.40
C VAL A 293 5.29 -0.15 6.16
N LEU A 294 5.39 -0.82 7.32
CA LEU A 294 4.26 -1.07 8.22
C LEU A 294 3.63 0.24 8.71
N GLU A 295 4.45 1.24 9.09
CA GLU A 295 3.97 2.57 9.46
C GLU A 295 3.31 3.30 8.29
N LEU A 296 3.90 3.23 7.09
CA LEU A 296 3.33 3.82 5.87
C LEU A 296 1.94 3.22 5.58
N LEU A 297 1.81 1.89 5.59
CA LEU A 297 0.54 1.23 5.33
C LEU A 297 -0.49 1.49 6.44
N SER A 298 -0.04 1.63 7.69
CA SER A 298 -0.88 2.06 8.81
C SER A 298 -1.44 3.47 8.61
N ALA A 299 -0.60 4.42 8.23
CA ALA A 299 -1.02 5.79 7.93
C ALA A 299 -1.99 5.82 6.74
N ASN A 300 -1.68 5.07 5.67
CA ASN A 300 -2.56 4.92 4.50
C ASN A 300 -3.92 4.32 4.90
N SER A 301 -3.95 3.32 5.77
CA SER A 301 -5.19 2.68 6.23
C SER A 301 -6.08 3.66 7.01
N ILE A 302 -5.49 4.50 7.88
CA ILE A 302 -6.24 5.54 8.60
C ILE A 302 -6.78 6.60 7.60
N THR A 303 -5.96 7.03 6.65
CA THR A 303 -6.39 7.94 5.57
C THR A 303 -7.53 7.32 4.76
N ALA A 304 -7.44 6.04 4.43
CA ALA A 304 -8.50 5.32 3.70
C ALA A 304 -9.82 5.26 4.49
N VAL A 305 -9.76 5.12 5.82
CA VAL A 305 -10.95 5.21 6.70
C VAL A 305 -11.59 6.59 6.60
N HIS A 306 -10.81 7.68 6.65
CA HIS A 306 -11.32 9.03 6.52
C HIS A 306 -11.95 9.29 5.14
N LEU A 307 -11.29 8.86 4.08
CA LEU A 307 -11.81 8.96 2.71
C LEU A 307 -13.07 8.11 2.51
N SER A 308 -13.13 6.92 3.12
CA SER A 308 -14.32 6.07 3.08
C SER A 308 -15.54 6.77 3.73
N ARG A 309 -15.34 7.46 4.85
CA ARG A 309 -16.40 8.23 5.52
C ARG A 309 -16.85 9.43 4.66
N LEU A 310 -15.92 10.13 4.04
CA LEU A 310 -16.24 11.19 3.07
C LEU A 310 -17.05 10.63 1.90
N GLY A 311 -16.62 9.50 1.34
CA GLY A 311 -17.32 8.81 0.26
C GLY A 311 -18.74 8.42 0.63
N GLU A 312 -18.93 7.85 1.82
CA GLU A 312 -20.26 7.49 2.34
C GLU A 312 -21.18 8.70 2.45
N GLU A 313 -20.70 9.79 3.07
CA GLU A 313 -21.51 10.98 3.27
C GLU A 313 -21.92 11.62 1.93
N TRP A 314 -21.03 11.68 0.96
CA TRP A 314 -21.34 12.23 -0.35
C TRP A 314 -22.26 11.33 -1.19
N VAL A 315 -22.16 10.01 -1.04
CA VAL A 315 -23.11 9.06 -1.64
C VAL A 315 -24.52 9.28 -1.05
N LEU A 316 -24.63 9.37 0.28
CA LEU A 316 -25.89 9.68 0.94
C LEU A 316 -26.48 11.02 0.48
N TRP A 317 -25.66 12.07 0.42
CA TRP A 317 -26.14 13.41 0.04
C TRP A 317 -26.51 13.52 -1.46
N ALA A 318 -25.94 12.68 -2.30
CA ALA A 318 -26.27 12.59 -3.71
C ALA A 318 -27.51 11.69 -3.99
N SER A 319 -27.99 10.92 -2.99
CA SER A 319 -29.18 10.09 -3.16
C SER A 319 -30.44 10.91 -3.40
N GLU A 320 -31.46 10.32 -4.01
CA GLU A 320 -32.75 10.98 -4.24
C GLU A 320 -33.47 11.38 -2.95
N GLU A 321 -33.30 10.60 -1.88
CA GLU A 321 -33.89 10.84 -0.57
C GLU A 321 -33.31 12.08 0.09
N PHE A 322 -31.98 12.25 0.07
CA PHE A 322 -31.32 13.46 0.57
C PHE A 322 -31.35 14.57 -0.46
N GLY A 323 -30.74 14.36 -1.62
CA GLY A 323 -30.69 15.32 -2.72
C GLY A 323 -30.01 16.62 -2.36
N PHE A 324 -29.05 16.63 -1.43
CA PHE A 324 -28.36 17.84 -0.96
C PHE A 324 -27.25 18.28 -1.90
N ILE A 325 -26.65 17.32 -2.63
CA ILE A 325 -25.64 17.59 -3.66
C ILE A 325 -26.07 16.99 -5.01
N THR A 326 -25.63 17.63 -6.07
CA THR A 326 -25.69 17.11 -7.44
C THR A 326 -24.28 17.04 -8.01
N PRO A 327 -23.71 15.85 -8.18
CA PRO A 327 -22.46 15.69 -8.91
C PRO A 327 -22.66 16.03 -10.40
N SER A 328 -21.66 16.67 -11.02
CA SER A 328 -21.66 16.92 -12.46
C SER A 328 -21.49 15.64 -13.28
N ASP A 329 -21.74 15.68 -14.58
CA ASP A 329 -21.63 14.51 -15.45
C ASP A 329 -20.22 13.95 -15.49
N CYS A 330 -19.19 14.79 -15.40
CA CYS A 330 -17.79 14.36 -15.46
C CYS A 330 -17.33 13.53 -14.23
N VAL A 331 -18.07 13.57 -13.13
CA VAL A 331 -17.80 12.80 -11.90
C VAL A 331 -18.94 11.86 -11.53
N SER A 332 -19.74 11.44 -12.52
CA SER A 332 -20.88 10.55 -12.37
C SER A 332 -20.88 9.49 -13.44
N THR A 333 -21.64 8.42 -13.21
CA THR A 333 -21.89 7.41 -14.22
C THR A 333 -23.39 7.25 -14.47
N GLY A 334 -23.75 6.75 -15.65
CA GLY A 334 -25.12 6.47 -16.02
C GLY A 334 -25.49 4.98 -15.93
N SER A 335 -26.72 4.67 -16.29
CA SER A 335 -27.19 3.30 -16.45
C SER A 335 -27.43 2.99 -17.92
N SER A 336 -26.97 1.83 -18.39
CA SER A 336 -27.21 1.37 -19.77
C SER A 336 -28.67 1.07 -20.08
N ILE A 337 -29.49 0.84 -19.05
CA ILE A 337 -30.91 0.47 -19.20
C ILE A 337 -31.86 1.57 -18.68
N MET A 338 -31.40 2.45 -17.79
CA MET A 338 -32.19 3.50 -17.19
C MET A 338 -31.59 4.87 -17.55
N PRO A 339 -32.03 5.51 -18.63
CA PRO A 339 -31.40 6.74 -19.14
C PRO A 339 -31.46 7.94 -18.19
N GLN A 340 -32.41 7.94 -17.24
CA GLN A 340 -32.56 9.00 -16.23
C GLN A 340 -31.63 8.82 -15.03
N LYS A 341 -31.01 7.63 -14.84
CA LYS A 341 -30.24 7.31 -13.64
C LYS A 341 -28.83 7.87 -13.71
N LYS A 342 -28.39 8.50 -12.63
CA LYS A 342 -27.07 9.06 -12.46
C LYS A 342 -26.51 8.66 -11.09
N ASN A 343 -25.31 8.07 -11.06
CA ASN A 343 -24.72 7.47 -9.86
C ASN A 343 -23.44 8.20 -9.47
N PRO A 344 -23.15 8.37 -8.17
CA PRO A 344 -21.88 8.90 -7.67
C PRO A 344 -20.82 7.79 -7.54
N ASP A 345 -20.67 6.93 -8.57
CA ASP A 345 -19.77 5.75 -8.54
C ASP A 345 -18.34 6.07 -8.08
N PRO A 346 -17.73 7.23 -8.39
CA PRO A 346 -16.40 7.53 -7.89
C PRO A 346 -16.33 7.52 -6.36
N MET A 347 -17.34 8.03 -5.66
CA MET A 347 -17.39 8.05 -4.20
C MET A 347 -17.71 6.67 -3.61
N GLU A 348 -18.53 5.88 -4.29
CA GLU A 348 -18.76 4.48 -3.92
C GLU A 348 -17.44 3.67 -4.01
N LEU A 349 -16.66 3.90 -5.06
CA LEU A 349 -15.35 3.27 -5.23
C LEU A 349 -14.30 3.77 -4.24
N VAL A 350 -14.32 5.04 -3.84
CA VAL A 350 -13.48 5.53 -2.73
C VAL A 350 -13.81 4.77 -1.44
N ARG A 351 -15.11 4.60 -1.13
CA ARG A 351 -15.57 3.78 0.00
C ARG A 351 -15.12 2.31 -0.13
N GLY A 352 -15.30 1.71 -1.30
CA GLY A 352 -14.98 0.30 -1.55
C GLY A 352 -13.48 0.01 -1.53
N LYS A 353 -12.65 0.87 -2.14
CA LYS A 353 -11.20 0.69 -2.22
C LYS A 353 -10.48 0.83 -0.87
N SER A 354 -11.09 1.44 0.13
CA SER A 354 -10.55 1.51 1.50
C SER A 354 -10.29 0.12 2.09
N ALA A 355 -11.12 -0.87 1.75
CA ALA A 355 -10.93 -2.25 2.19
C ALA A 355 -9.63 -2.87 1.66
N ARG A 356 -9.26 -2.53 0.41
CA ARG A 356 -8.02 -3.00 -0.22
C ARG A 356 -6.79 -2.45 0.51
N VAL A 357 -6.75 -1.14 0.78
CA VAL A 357 -5.66 -0.49 1.53
C VAL A 357 -5.49 -1.09 2.93
N ILE A 358 -6.60 -1.38 3.62
CA ILE A 358 -6.57 -2.05 4.94
C ILE A 358 -6.06 -3.49 4.79
N GLY A 359 -6.47 -4.20 3.73
CA GLY A 359 -6.00 -5.55 3.41
C GLY A 359 -4.49 -5.61 3.23
N ASP A 360 -3.90 -4.64 2.54
CA ASP A 360 -2.46 -4.53 2.31
C ASP A 360 -1.67 -4.42 3.64
N LEU A 361 -2.16 -3.62 4.59
CA LEU A 361 -1.58 -3.55 5.93
C LEU A 361 -1.63 -4.90 6.65
N VAL A 362 -2.77 -5.58 6.60
CA VAL A 362 -2.94 -6.90 7.24
C VAL A 362 -2.02 -7.93 6.59
N THR A 363 -1.87 -7.90 5.28
CA THR A 363 -0.95 -8.76 4.53
C THR A 363 0.48 -8.55 5.03
N LEU A 364 0.96 -7.31 5.10
CA LEU A 364 2.32 -7.03 5.52
C LEU A 364 2.58 -7.35 7.01
N LEU A 365 1.64 -7.06 7.91
CA LEU A 365 1.72 -7.47 9.31
C LEU A 365 1.83 -9.00 9.45
N THR A 366 1.06 -9.72 8.66
CA THR A 366 1.06 -11.18 8.65
C THR A 366 2.36 -11.76 8.07
N LEU A 367 2.89 -11.13 7.03
CA LEU A 367 4.16 -11.48 6.42
C LEU A 367 5.32 -11.35 7.42
N CYS A 368 5.42 -10.21 8.08
CA CYS A 368 6.57 -9.91 8.95
C CYS A 368 6.53 -10.68 10.27
N LYS A 369 5.34 -11.08 10.77
CA LYS A 369 5.25 -11.77 12.07
C LYS A 369 6.01 -13.09 12.07
N GLY A 370 6.84 -13.31 13.09
CA GLY A 370 7.52 -14.58 13.34
C GLY A 370 8.71 -14.87 12.43
N LEU A 371 9.11 -13.96 11.54
CA LEU A 371 10.34 -14.10 10.78
C LEU A 371 11.56 -13.94 11.69
N PRO A 372 12.59 -14.80 11.56
CA PRO A 372 13.84 -14.59 12.26
C PRO A 372 14.63 -13.41 11.64
N LEU A 373 15.56 -12.85 12.42
CA LEU A 373 16.58 -11.96 11.88
C LEU A 373 17.52 -12.77 10.94
N ALA A 374 18.10 -12.23 9.89
CA ALA A 374 18.00 -10.86 9.39
C ALA A 374 17.06 -10.76 8.17
N TYR A 375 17.54 -11.09 6.97
CA TYR A 375 16.77 -11.17 5.74
C TYR A 375 16.29 -12.59 5.48
N ASN A 376 15.01 -12.71 5.10
CA ASN A 376 14.41 -13.96 4.61
C ASN A 376 13.73 -13.65 3.28
N ARG A 377 13.64 -14.63 2.38
CA ARG A 377 13.05 -14.45 1.05
C ARG A 377 11.58 -14.01 1.10
N ASP A 378 10.87 -14.33 2.18
CA ASP A 378 9.51 -13.86 2.47
C ASP A 378 9.39 -12.34 2.32
N LEU A 379 10.42 -11.59 2.72
CA LEU A 379 10.43 -10.13 2.62
C LEU A 379 10.46 -9.58 1.18
N GLN A 380 10.52 -10.43 0.15
CA GLN A 380 10.26 -10.03 -1.23
C GLN A 380 8.81 -9.59 -1.43
N GLU A 381 7.87 -10.27 -0.73
CA GLU A 381 6.44 -10.03 -0.80
C GLU A 381 5.97 -8.74 -0.09
N ASP A 382 6.89 -7.96 0.47
CA ASP A 382 6.58 -6.67 1.12
C ASP A 382 6.24 -5.55 0.14
N LYS A 383 6.65 -5.69 -1.13
CA LYS A 383 6.56 -4.63 -2.14
C LYS A 383 5.19 -4.51 -2.76
N GLU A 384 4.59 -5.63 -3.16
CA GLU A 384 3.28 -5.62 -3.83
C GLU A 384 2.20 -4.94 -2.98
N PRO A 385 1.99 -5.29 -1.68
CA PRO A 385 1.00 -4.58 -0.87
C PRO A 385 1.36 -3.11 -0.64
N ALA A 386 2.65 -2.76 -0.60
CA ALA A 386 3.07 -1.36 -0.47
C ALA A 386 2.75 -0.55 -1.74
N PHE A 387 3.10 -1.07 -2.91
CA PHE A 387 2.82 -0.44 -4.20
C PHE A 387 1.32 -0.29 -4.44
N ASP A 388 0.55 -1.33 -4.12
CA ASP A 388 -0.90 -1.32 -4.26
C ASP A 388 -1.57 -0.31 -3.33
N SER A 389 -1.20 -0.31 -2.05
CA SER A 389 -1.68 0.64 -1.05
C SER A 389 -1.44 2.09 -1.48
N VAL A 390 -0.19 2.42 -1.90
CA VAL A 390 0.18 3.77 -2.32
C VAL A 390 -0.57 4.18 -3.58
N LYS A 391 -0.63 3.33 -4.60
CA LYS A 391 -1.36 3.59 -5.84
C LYS A 391 -2.86 3.82 -5.57
N THR A 392 -3.43 3.01 -4.69
CA THR A 392 -4.85 3.09 -4.35
C THR A 392 -5.16 4.38 -3.58
N ILE A 393 -4.37 4.75 -2.57
CA ILE A 393 -4.54 5.99 -1.80
C ILE A 393 -4.39 7.23 -2.68
N LEU A 394 -3.38 7.27 -3.56
CA LEU A 394 -3.20 8.38 -4.49
C LEU A 394 -4.44 8.57 -5.37
N GLY A 395 -4.95 7.49 -5.96
CA GLY A 395 -6.17 7.54 -6.78
C GLY A 395 -7.41 7.96 -5.99
N MET A 396 -7.58 7.49 -4.75
CA MET A 396 -8.69 7.89 -3.88
C MET A 396 -8.64 9.39 -3.55
N LEU A 397 -7.47 9.93 -3.25
CA LEU A 397 -7.27 11.36 -2.97
C LEU A 397 -7.53 12.22 -4.20
N GLU A 398 -7.02 11.83 -5.36
CA GLU A 398 -7.20 12.54 -6.63
C GLU A 398 -8.69 12.60 -7.02
N VAL A 399 -9.36 11.46 -7.01
CA VAL A 399 -10.78 11.37 -7.33
C VAL A 399 -11.64 12.15 -6.34
N SER A 400 -11.30 12.12 -5.04
CA SER A 400 -12.04 12.90 -4.04
C SER A 400 -11.88 14.40 -4.25
N ALA A 401 -10.69 14.87 -4.64
CA ALA A 401 -10.46 16.28 -4.96
C ALA A 401 -11.22 16.72 -6.21
N GLU A 402 -11.20 15.89 -7.26
CA GLU A 402 -11.96 16.14 -8.49
C GLU A 402 -13.47 16.17 -8.23
N PHE A 403 -13.98 15.24 -7.42
CA PHE A 403 -15.38 15.21 -7.03
C PHE A 403 -15.78 16.46 -6.26
N ALA A 404 -14.96 16.91 -5.29
CA ALA A 404 -15.20 18.13 -4.52
C ALA A 404 -15.32 19.39 -5.41
N GLN A 405 -14.56 19.45 -6.51
CA GLN A 405 -14.58 20.58 -7.44
C GLN A 405 -15.80 20.57 -8.36
N ASN A 406 -16.45 19.42 -8.50
CA ASN A 406 -17.50 19.16 -9.49
C ASN A 406 -18.85 18.78 -8.88
N ILE A 407 -19.14 19.23 -7.65
CA ILE A 407 -20.45 19.11 -7.01
C ILE A 407 -21.11 20.46 -6.81
N THR A 408 -22.45 20.47 -6.85
CA THR A 408 -23.28 21.62 -6.53
C THR A 408 -24.18 21.30 -5.35
N PHE A 409 -24.32 22.22 -4.39
CA PHE A 409 -25.26 22.10 -3.28
C PHE A 409 -26.65 22.58 -3.68
N ASN A 410 -27.68 21.75 -3.46
CA ASN A 410 -29.08 22.02 -3.75
C ASN A 410 -29.71 22.84 -2.62
N GLN A 411 -29.48 24.16 -2.64
CA GLN A 411 -29.88 25.07 -1.57
C GLN A 411 -31.38 25.00 -1.23
N GLU A 412 -32.25 24.81 -2.23
CA GLU A 412 -33.69 24.68 -2.01
C GLU A 412 -34.04 23.41 -1.22
N ARG A 413 -33.43 22.28 -1.60
CA ARG A 413 -33.62 21.01 -0.91
C ARG A 413 -33.13 21.08 0.53
N ILE A 414 -31.98 21.69 0.73
CA ILE A 414 -31.38 21.90 2.06
C ILE A 414 -32.29 22.81 2.92
N ARG A 415 -32.76 23.94 2.38
CA ARG A 415 -33.67 24.85 3.10
C ARG A 415 -34.98 24.17 3.51
N LYS A 416 -35.55 23.30 2.69
CA LYS A 416 -36.74 22.51 3.05
C LYS A 416 -36.49 21.49 4.15
N ALA A 417 -35.25 21.00 4.27
CA ALA A 417 -34.86 20.01 5.27
C ALA A 417 -34.63 20.63 6.67
N LEU A 418 -34.27 21.90 6.76
CA LEU A 418 -33.92 22.57 8.03
C LEU A 418 -35.08 22.63 9.04
N PRO A 419 -36.30 23.09 8.70
CA PRO A 419 -37.39 23.22 9.69
C PRO A 419 -37.99 21.86 10.10
N ALA A 420 -37.80 20.83 9.32
CA ALA A 420 -38.44 19.52 9.50
C ALA A 420 -37.92 18.67 10.67
N GLY A 421 -37.11 19.20 11.56
CA GLY A 421 -36.56 18.44 12.67
C GLY A 421 -36.39 19.27 13.94
N HIS A 422 -36.98 20.47 13.99
CA HIS A 422 -36.81 21.39 15.12
C HIS A 422 -35.35 21.60 15.51
N LEU A 423 -34.47 21.80 14.52
CA LEU A 423 -33.00 21.90 14.69
C LEU A 423 -32.57 23.05 15.61
N ASP A 424 -33.43 24.04 15.82
CA ASP A 424 -33.26 25.23 16.65
C ASP A 424 -33.74 25.02 18.11
N ALA A 425 -34.32 23.87 18.45
CA ALA A 425 -34.85 23.61 19.79
C ALA A 425 -33.81 23.77 20.92
N THR A 426 -32.58 23.29 20.68
CA THR A 426 -31.47 23.43 21.61
C THR A 426 -31.08 24.91 21.79
N THR A 427 -31.03 25.69 20.73
CA THR A 427 -30.74 27.13 20.76
C THR A 427 -31.81 27.90 21.58
N LEU A 428 -33.08 27.51 21.43
CA LEU A 428 -34.17 28.07 22.22
C LEU A 428 -34.01 27.70 23.70
N ALA A 429 -33.67 26.46 23.99
CA ALA A 429 -33.43 26.01 25.38
C ALA A 429 -32.26 26.76 26.02
N ASP A 430 -31.14 26.93 25.35
CA ASP A 430 -29.97 27.68 25.80
C ASP A 430 -30.32 29.16 26.06
N TYR A 431 -31.13 29.75 25.18
CA TYR A 431 -31.64 31.10 25.38
C TYR A 431 -32.48 31.21 26.63
N LEU A 432 -33.37 30.26 26.88
CA LEU A 432 -34.21 30.24 28.08
C LEU A 432 -33.39 30.03 29.34
N VAL A 433 -32.38 29.16 29.34
CA VAL A 433 -31.45 28.99 30.46
C VAL A 433 -30.76 30.31 30.78
N ASN A 434 -30.23 31.01 29.78
CA ASN A 434 -29.55 32.28 29.97
C ASN A 434 -30.47 33.43 30.45
N LYS A 435 -31.77 33.41 30.10
CA LYS A 435 -32.72 34.48 30.45
C LYS A 435 -33.52 34.21 31.72
N VAL A 436 -33.78 32.94 32.07
CA VAL A 436 -34.71 32.55 33.10
C VAL A 436 -34.01 31.86 34.31
N SER A 437 -32.69 31.67 34.22
CA SER A 437 -31.87 30.99 35.26
C SER A 437 -32.42 29.60 35.67
N ARG A 438 -33.08 28.91 34.74
CA ARG A 438 -33.58 27.54 34.96
C ARG A 438 -32.61 26.56 34.31
N VAL A 439 -32.20 25.61 35.14
CA VAL A 439 -31.41 24.45 34.69
C VAL A 439 -32.34 23.47 33.95
N PHE A 440 -31.87 22.96 32.88
CA PHE A 440 -32.49 21.83 32.15
C PHE A 440 -32.51 20.58 33.00
#